data_e5ec346128ca895870e9436223b712a3
#
_entry.id   e5ec346128ca895870e9436223b712a3
#
_cell.length_a   1.000
_cell.length_b   1.000
_cell.length_c   1.000
_cell.angle_alpha   90.00
_cell.angle_beta   90.00
_cell.angle_gamma   90.00
#
_symmetry.space_group_name_H-M   'P 1'
#
loop_
_entity.id
_entity.type
_entity.pdbx_description
1 polymer ?
#
loop_
_entity_poly.entity_id
_entity_poly.type
_entity_poly.pdbx_seq_one_letter_code
_entity_poly.pdbx_strand_id
1 'polypeptide(L)'
;MTDTSRQHQSVIHPVHAVLLASSLPLFLGALLSDWAYANSFQVQWVNFAAWLIVGALIFTGSALLWAVIEVLWADAPRGRGKWIYVGLLVATFVCGFVNALVHAKDAWASMPAGLILSVIVFILALAAVWAGFSGPSRENRNEI
;
A
#
# COMPACT_ATOMS: atom_id res chain seq x y z
N MET A 1 39.49 21.86 9.66
CA MET A 1 39.14 20.48 9.19
C MET A 1 37.71 20.23 9.54
N THR A 2 36.82 20.48 8.60
CA THR A 2 35.37 20.27 8.78
C THR A 2 35.06 18.84 8.35
N ASP A 3 34.92 17.97 9.32
CA ASP A 3 34.43 16.61 9.12
C ASP A 3 32.95 16.65 8.74
N THR A 4 32.70 16.65 7.44
CA THR A 4 31.36 16.46 6.91
C THR A 4 31.05 14.97 6.99
N SER A 5 30.67 14.50 8.17
CA SER A 5 30.03 13.20 8.35
C SER A 5 28.75 13.20 7.48
N ARG A 6 28.86 12.58 6.30
CA ARG A 6 27.74 12.29 5.43
C ARG A 6 26.78 11.43 6.24
N GLN A 7 25.71 12.04 6.74
CA GLN A 7 24.57 11.30 7.25
C GLN A 7 24.06 10.42 6.12
N HIS A 8 24.33 9.14 6.18
CA HIS A 8 23.66 8.15 5.36
C HIS A 8 22.19 8.13 5.77
N GLN A 9 21.40 9.05 5.21
CA GLN A 9 19.96 8.87 5.20
C GLN A 9 19.70 7.57 4.46
N SER A 10 19.09 6.59 5.12
CA SER A 10 18.64 5.37 4.46
C SER A 10 17.47 5.74 3.54
N VAL A 11 17.82 6.17 2.35
CA VAL A 11 16.87 6.51 1.29
C VAL A 11 16.25 5.20 0.83
N ILE A 12 14.92 5.08 0.91
CA ILE A 12 14.20 3.97 0.29
C ILE A 12 14.66 3.83 -1.15
N HIS A 13 14.95 2.60 -1.58
CA HIS A 13 15.39 2.37 -2.96
C HIS A 13 14.36 2.97 -3.94
N PRO A 14 14.76 3.74 -4.95
CA PRO A 14 13.82 4.46 -5.83
C PRO A 14 12.74 3.57 -6.45
N VAL A 15 13.10 2.36 -6.86
CA VAL A 15 12.14 1.38 -7.42
C VAL A 15 11.08 1.01 -6.39
N HIS A 16 11.49 0.72 -5.15
CA HIS A 16 10.55 0.40 -4.08
C HIS A 16 9.61 1.59 -3.77
N ALA A 17 10.15 2.80 -3.75
CA ALA A 17 9.36 4.02 -3.56
C ALA A 17 8.30 4.21 -4.67
N VAL A 18 8.67 3.95 -5.93
CA VAL A 18 7.74 4.03 -7.06
C VAL A 18 6.65 2.97 -6.95
N LEU A 19 7.01 1.72 -6.67
CA LEU A 19 6.04 0.63 -6.51
C LEU A 19 5.02 0.95 -5.40
N LEU A 20 5.51 1.40 -4.25
CA LEU A 20 4.68 1.75 -3.11
C LEU A 20 3.77 2.95 -3.42
N ALA A 21 4.31 4.02 -3.98
CA ALA A 21 3.57 5.23 -4.30
C ALA A 21 2.51 5.00 -5.39
N SER A 22 2.78 4.10 -6.36
CA SER A 22 1.85 3.80 -7.46
C SER A 22 0.60 3.06 -7.00
N SER A 23 0.66 2.30 -5.92
CA SER A 23 -0.50 1.57 -5.40
C SER A 23 -1.60 2.49 -4.87
N LEU A 24 -1.23 3.61 -4.24
CA LEU A 24 -2.17 4.51 -3.56
C LEU A 24 -3.20 5.17 -4.50
N PRO A 25 -2.80 5.81 -5.63
CA PRO A 25 -3.75 6.41 -6.56
C PRO A 25 -4.67 5.37 -7.23
N LEU A 26 -4.20 4.13 -7.40
CA LEU A 26 -5.03 3.06 -7.96
C LEU A 26 -6.11 2.62 -6.97
N PHE A 27 -5.79 2.45 -5.69
CA PHE A 27 -6.80 2.17 -4.66
C PHE A 27 -7.76 3.35 -4.45
N LEU A 28 -7.28 4.59 -4.53
CA LEU A 28 -8.14 5.77 -4.52
C LEU A 28 -9.09 5.78 -5.72
N GLY A 29 -8.59 5.50 -6.92
CA GLY A 29 -9.39 5.41 -8.13
C GLY A 29 -10.45 4.32 -8.05
N ALA A 30 -10.12 3.17 -7.47
CA ALA A 30 -11.08 2.10 -7.22
C ALA A 30 -12.20 2.54 -6.25
N LEU A 31 -11.84 3.17 -5.14
CA LEU A 31 -12.80 3.71 -4.17
C LEU A 31 -13.74 4.74 -4.81
N LEU A 32 -13.20 5.67 -5.61
CA LEU A 32 -14.01 6.68 -6.30
C LEU A 32 -14.93 6.05 -7.35
N SER A 33 -14.48 5.00 -8.03
CA SER A 33 -15.28 4.24 -8.98
C SER A 33 -16.43 3.48 -8.29
N ASP A 34 -16.16 2.87 -7.14
CA ASP A 34 -17.18 2.21 -6.34
C ASP A 34 -18.24 3.20 -5.84
N TRP A 35 -17.81 4.38 -5.43
CA TRP A 35 -18.73 5.45 -5.05
C TRP A 35 -19.54 5.95 -6.24
N ALA A 36 -18.92 6.11 -7.40
CA ALA A 36 -19.63 6.47 -8.63
C ALA A 36 -20.69 5.44 -9.00
N TYR A 37 -20.37 4.14 -8.85
CA TYR A 37 -21.33 3.07 -9.03
C TYR A 37 -22.50 3.15 -8.04
N ALA A 38 -22.22 3.33 -6.77
CA ALA A 38 -23.26 3.41 -5.72
C ALA A 38 -24.27 4.55 -5.97
N ASN A 39 -23.86 5.62 -6.68
CA ASN A 39 -24.73 6.76 -6.99
C ASN A 39 -25.38 6.70 -8.39
N SER A 40 -24.81 5.94 -9.32
CA SER A 40 -25.27 5.94 -10.72
C SER A 40 -25.81 4.60 -11.20
N PHE A 41 -25.49 3.51 -10.51
CA PHE A 41 -25.78 2.13 -10.90
C PHE A 41 -25.28 1.73 -12.29
N GLN A 42 -24.29 2.47 -12.82
CA GLN A 42 -23.69 2.16 -14.10
C GLN A 42 -22.56 1.13 -13.94
N VAL A 43 -22.76 -0.06 -14.48
CA VAL A 43 -21.88 -1.25 -14.35
C VAL A 43 -20.43 -0.97 -14.75
N GLN A 44 -20.21 -0.05 -15.69
CA GLN A 44 -18.86 0.33 -16.10
C GLN A 44 -17.97 0.79 -14.93
N TRP A 45 -18.54 1.41 -13.89
CA TRP A 45 -17.76 1.86 -12.73
C TRP A 45 -17.23 0.71 -11.89
N VAL A 46 -18.05 -0.34 -11.67
CA VAL A 46 -17.58 -1.55 -10.96
C VAL A 46 -16.51 -2.26 -11.76
N ASN A 47 -16.68 -2.36 -13.07
CA ASN A 47 -15.68 -2.98 -13.93
C ASN A 47 -14.37 -2.18 -13.91
N PHE A 48 -14.46 -0.86 -13.92
CA PHE A 48 -13.29 0.00 -13.82
C PHE A 48 -12.60 -0.14 -12.45
N ALA A 49 -13.37 -0.16 -11.35
CA ALA A 49 -12.83 -0.42 -10.01
C ALA A 49 -12.07 -1.75 -9.94
N ALA A 50 -12.64 -2.83 -10.52
CA ALA A 50 -12.00 -4.14 -10.54
C ALA A 50 -10.61 -4.12 -11.17
N TRP A 51 -10.45 -3.44 -12.33
CA TRP A 51 -9.14 -3.31 -12.99
C TRP A 51 -8.15 -2.46 -12.18
N LEU A 52 -8.62 -1.40 -11.54
CA LEU A 52 -7.79 -0.56 -10.68
C LEU A 52 -7.30 -1.34 -9.44
N ILE A 53 -8.15 -2.18 -8.85
CA ILE A 53 -7.77 -3.04 -7.72
C ILE A 53 -6.70 -4.05 -8.16
N VAL A 54 -6.85 -4.68 -9.32
CA VAL A 54 -5.84 -5.61 -9.85
C VAL A 54 -4.51 -4.89 -10.08
N GLY A 55 -4.54 -3.72 -10.70
CA GLY A 55 -3.33 -2.89 -10.87
C GLY A 55 -2.67 -2.53 -9.54
N ALA A 56 -3.46 -2.09 -8.55
CA ALA A 56 -2.97 -1.77 -7.22
C ALA A 56 -2.34 -2.98 -6.52
N LEU A 57 -2.93 -4.17 -6.67
CA LEU A 57 -2.39 -5.42 -6.10
C LEU A 57 -1.05 -5.81 -6.72
N ILE A 58 -0.84 -5.60 -8.01
CA ILE A 58 0.45 -5.86 -8.67
C ILE A 58 1.53 -4.97 -8.03
N PHE A 59 1.28 -3.68 -7.87
CA PHE A 59 2.24 -2.76 -7.26
C PHE A 59 2.44 -3.05 -5.77
N THR A 60 1.37 -3.26 -5.01
CA THR A 60 1.46 -3.59 -3.58
C THR A 60 2.16 -4.94 -3.35
N GLY A 61 1.85 -5.95 -4.16
CA GLY A 61 2.49 -7.26 -4.10
C GLY A 61 3.99 -7.19 -4.43
N SER A 62 4.36 -6.39 -5.42
CA SER A 62 5.78 -6.15 -5.76
C SER A 62 6.52 -5.42 -4.65
N ALA A 63 5.90 -4.40 -4.03
CA ALA A 63 6.46 -3.69 -2.90
C ALA A 63 6.60 -4.60 -1.65
N LEU A 64 5.60 -5.45 -1.41
CA LEU A 64 5.62 -6.44 -0.34
C LEU A 64 6.74 -7.47 -0.55
N LEU A 65 6.87 -8.01 -1.75
CA LEU A 65 7.95 -8.93 -2.10
C LEU A 65 9.32 -8.31 -1.84
N TRP A 66 9.52 -7.06 -2.28
CA TRP A 66 10.74 -6.32 -2.02
C TRP A 66 11.01 -6.17 -0.53
N ALA A 67 10.02 -5.73 0.24
CA ALA A 67 10.14 -5.53 1.69
C ALA A 67 10.46 -6.84 2.44
N VAL A 68 9.87 -7.95 2.02
CA VAL A 68 10.14 -9.29 2.58
C VAL A 68 11.59 -9.72 2.27
N ILE A 69 12.04 -9.55 1.03
CA ILE A 69 13.43 -9.84 0.63
C ILE A 69 14.40 -9.02 1.48
N GLU A 70 14.17 -7.73 1.65
CA GLU A 70 15.00 -6.88 2.52
C GLU A 70 15.01 -7.37 3.98
N VAL A 71 13.88 -7.84 4.51
CA VAL A 71 13.84 -8.35 5.89
C VAL A 71 14.58 -9.68 6.03
N LEU A 72 14.52 -10.55 5.03
CA LEU A 72 15.15 -11.86 5.10
C LEU A 72 16.67 -11.80 4.86
N TRP A 73 17.14 -10.89 4.00
CA TRP A 73 18.53 -10.88 3.51
C TRP A 73 19.40 -9.76 4.11
N ALA A 74 18.81 -8.84 4.87
CA ALA A 74 19.57 -7.78 5.52
C ALA A 74 20.22 -8.26 6.83
N ASP A 75 21.52 -8.08 6.95
CA ASP A 75 22.29 -8.32 8.19
C ASP A 75 22.06 -7.22 9.26
N ALA A 76 21.30 -6.20 8.94
CA ALA A 76 21.02 -5.07 9.82
C ALA A 76 19.96 -5.40 10.90
N PRO A 77 20.07 -4.82 12.11
CA PRO A 77 19.07 -5.03 13.16
C PRO A 77 17.66 -4.66 12.69
N ARG A 78 16.74 -5.61 12.85
CA ARG A 78 15.35 -5.50 12.41
C ARG A 78 14.56 -4.65 13.40
N GLY A 79 14.53 -3.33 13.20
CA GLY A 79 13.74 -2.42 14.02
C GLY A 79 12.23 -2.70 13.96
N ARG A 80 11.53 -2.41 15.07
CA ARG A 80 10.06 -2.59 15.20
C ARG A 80 9.27 -1.92 14.07
N GLY A 81 9.73 -0.76 13.58
CA GLY A 81 9.10 -0.04 12.47
C GLY A 81 9.04 -0.83 11.16
N LYS A 82 10.08 -1.61 10.88
CA LYS A 82 10.15 -2.44 9.65
C LYS A 82 9.10 -3.55 9.66
N TRP A 83 8.86 -4.18 10.82
CA TRP A 83 7.81 -5.18 10.97
C TRP A 83 6.39 -4.59 10.89
N ILE A 84 6.18 -3.40 11.42
CA ILE A 84 4.91 -2.67 11.30
C ILE A 84 4.64 -2.36 9.82
N TYR A 85 5.64 -1.88 9.09
CA TYR A 85 5.52 -1.60 7.67
C TYR A 85 5.18 -2.85 6.84
N VAL A 86 5.90 -3.95 7.04
CA VAL A 86 5.60 -5.22 6.37
C VAL A 86 4.19 -5.72 6.73
N GLY A 87 3.81 -5.62 8.00
CA GLY A 87 2.46 -5.98 8.45
C GLY A 87 1.36 -5.17 7.77
N LEU A 88 1.57 -3.85 7.59
CA LEU A 88 0.64 -2.98 6.85
C LEU A 88 0.55 -3.37 5.37
N LEU A 89 1.67 -3.69 4.72
CA LEU A 89 1.67 -4.16 3.33
C LEU A 89 0.93 -5.49 3.18
N VAL A 90 1.15 -6.43 4.10
CA VAL A 90 0.43 -7.72 4.11
C VAL A 90 -1.07 -7.49 4.28
N ALA A 91 -1.46 -6.66 5.25
CA ALA A 91 -2.86 -6.33 5.49
C ALA A 91 -3.51 -5.67 4.26
N THR A 92 -2.81 -4.71 3.64
CA THR A 92 -3.28 -4.04 2.41
C THR A 92 -3.45 -5.04 1.27
N PHE A 93 -2.47 -5.92 1.07
CA PHE A 93 -2.52 -6.93 0.01
C PHE A 93 -3.65 -7.93 0.23
N VAL A 94 -3.79 -8.48 1.44
CA VAL A 94 -4.84 -9.46 1.76
C VAL A 94 -6.23 -8.84 1.64
N CYS A 95 -6.45 -7.66 2.24
CA CYS A 95 -7.74 -6.96 2.13
C CYS A 95 -8.04 -6.55 0.68
N GLY A 96 -7.03 -6.10 -0.07
CA GLY A 96 -7.16 -5.78 -1.49
C GLY A 96 -7.50 -7.01 -2.34
N PHE A 97 -6.91 -8.17 -2.03
CA PHE A 97 -7.22 -9.43 -2.70
C PHE A 97 -8.67 -9.87 -2.41
N VAL A 98 -9.10 -9.79 -1.15
CA VAL A 98 -10.52 -10.05 -0.80
C VAL A 98 -11.45 -9.09 -1.54
N ASN A 99 -11.08 -7.81 -1.64
CA ASN A 99 -11.84 -6.83 -2.41
C ASN A 99 -11.93 -7.19 -3.90
N ALA A 100 -10.82 -7.65 -4.51
CA ALA A 100 -10.82 -8.16 -5.89
C ALA A 100 -11.78 -9.33 -6.07
N LEU A 101 -11.82 -10.27 -5.11
CA LEU A 101 -12.76 -11.40 -5.14
C LEU A 101 -14.23 -10.95 -5.02
N VAL A 102 -14.50 -9.90 -4.26
CA VAL A 102 -15.85 -9.32 -4.17
C VAL A 102 -16.24 -8.68 -5.49
N HIS A 103 -15.34 -7.98 -6.16
CA HIS A 103 -15.55 -7.38 -7.47
C HIS A 103 -15.62 -8.40 -8.62
N ALA A 104 -15.14 -9.63 -8.41
CA ALA A 104 -15.29 -10.72 -9.37
C ALA A 104 -16.72 -11.30 -9.43
N LYS A 105 -17.61 -10.92 -8.51
CA LYS A 105 -19.02 -11.26 -8.53
C LYS A 105 -19.77 -10.33 -9.49
N ASP A 106 -21.07 -10.63 -9.71
CA ASP A 106 -21.94 -9.72 -10.45
C ASP A 106 -21.94 -8.33 -9.78
N ALA A 107 -21.97 -7.28 -10.59
CA ALA A 107 -21.88 -5.90 -10.13
C ALA A 107 -22.85 -5.57 -8.99
N TRP A 108 -24.10 -6.07 -9.09
CA TRP A 108 -25.10 -5.89 -8.06
C TRP A 108 -24.74 -6.59 -6.74
N ALA A 109 -24.12 -7.76 -6.81
CA ALA A 109 -23.73 -8.55 -5.62
C ALA A 109 -22.44 -8.04 -4.96
N SER A 110 -21.70 -7.13 -5.61
CA SER A 110 -20.48 -6.54 -5.04
C SER A 110 -20.77 -5.44 -4.01
N MET A 111 -21.95 -4.83 -4.04
CA MET A 111 -22.32 -3.73 -3.13
C MET A 111 -23.24 -4.19 -1.99
N PRO A 112 -23.12 -3.62 -0.79
CA PRO A 112 -22.20 -2.53 -0.38
C PRO A 112 -20.79 -3.00 0.04
N ALA A 113 -20.53 -4.30 0.04
CA ALA A 113 -19.28 -4.89 0.55
C ALA A 113 -18.03 -4.37 -0.19
N GLY A 114 -18.10 -4.22 -1.52
CA GLY A 114 -17.01 -3.70 -2.35
C GLY A 114 -16.60 -2.28 -1.93
N LEU A 115 -17.56 -1.38 -1.79
CA LEU A 115 -17.31 -0.01 -1.36
C LEU A 115 -16.67 0.05 0.04
N ILE A 116 -17.18 -0.74 1.00
CA ILE A 116 -16.63 -0.79 2.37
C ILE A 116 -15.19 -1.30 2.33
N LEU A 117 -14.92 -2.37 1.58
CA LEU A 117 -13.58 -2.92 1.43
C LEU A 117 -12.63 -1.92 0.74
N SER A 118 -13.09 -1.20 -0.28
CA SER A 118 -12.30 -0.17 -0.95
C SER A 118 -11.90 0.96 0.00
N VAL A 119 -12.79 1.39 0.91
CA VAL A 119 -12.44 2.35 1.97
C VAL A 119 -11.35 1.79 2.89
N ILE A 120 -11.53 0.56 3.38
CA ILE A 120 -10.58 -0.09 4.30
C ILE A 120 -9.20 -0.23 3.63
N VAL A 121 -9.16 -0.74 2.40
CA VAL A 121 -7.91 -0.96 1.66
C VAL A 121 -7.21 0.37 1.37
N PHE A 122 -7.96 1.41 1.01
CA PHE A 122 -7.38 2.74 0.79
C PHE A 122 -6.73 3.31 2.07
N ILE A 123 -7.39 3.18 3.22
CA ILE A 123 -6.82 3.62 4.51
C ILE A 123 -5.57 2.82 4.86
N LEU A 124 -5.58 1.49 4.66
CA LEU A 124 -4.41 0.64 4.89
C LEU A 124 -3.25 0.99 3.94
N ALA A 125 -3.54 1.23 2.66
CA ALA A 125 -2.55 1.66 1.68
C ALA A 125 -1.93 3.02 2.06
N LEU A 126 -2.75 3.97 2.49
CA LEU A 126 -2.27 5.28 2.97
C LEU A 126 -1.36 5.13 4.19
N ALA A 127 -1.73 4.28 5.15
CA ALA A 127 -0.91 3.99 6.32
C ALA A 127 0.41 3.28 5.94
N ALA A 128 0.38 2.35 4.99
CA ALA A 128 1.56 1.66 4.50
C ALA A 128 2.52 2.62 3.77
N VAL A 129 1.99 3.49 2.92
CA VAL A 129 2.77 4.53 2.23
C VAL A 129 3.39 5.47 3.25
N TRP A 130 2.61 5.96 4.21
CA TRP A 130 3.10 6.82 5.28
C TRP A 130 4.22 6.14 6.09
N ALA A 131 4.02 4.89 6.52
CA ALA A 131 5.02 4.14 7.26
C ALA A 131 6.29 3.90 6.43
N GLY A 132 6.16 3.60 5.14
CA GLY A 132 7.27 3.40 4.23
C GLY A 132 8.14 4.65 4.05
N PHE A 133 7.53 5.82 3.91
CA PHE A 133 8.27 7.08 3.74
C PHE A 133 8.69 7.74 5.07
N SER A 134 8.09 7.36 6.21
CA SER A 134 8.44 7.88 7.54
C SER A 134 9.60 7.14 8.22
N GLY A 135 10.22 6.16 7.57
CA GLY A 135 11.35 5.40 8.11
C GLY A 135 12.62 6.26 8.29
N PRO A 136 13.52 5.89 9.06
CA PRO A 136 14.05 5.99 10.41
C PRO A 136 14.65 7.33 10.82
N SER A 137 13.90 8.43 10.78
CA SER A 137 14.37 9.71 11.37
C SER A 137 14.27 9.76 12.90
N ARG A 138 13.74 8.72 13.56
CA ARG A 138 13.47 8.73 15.02
C ARG A 138 14.54 8.06 15.89
N GLU A 139 15.47 7.31 15.32
CA GLU A 139 16.46 6.57 16.12
C GLU A 139 17.60 7.46 16.63
N ASN A 140 17.89 8.59 15.98
CA ASN A 140 18.97 9.49 16.38
C ASN A 140 18.60 10.53 17.46
N ARG A 141 17.40 10.48 18.07
CA ARG A 141 17.03 11.48 19.08
C ARG A 141 17.30 11.04 20.54
N ASN A 142 17.68 9.79 20.76
CA ASN A 142 17.88 9.25 22.11
C ASN A 142 19.35 9.03 22.47
N GLU A 143 20.30 9.51 21.67
CA GLU A 143 21.73 9.45 21.99
C GLU A 143 22.36 10.84 22.24
N ILE A 144 21.64 11.69 23.01
CA ILE A 144 22.26 12.89 23.58
C ILE A 144 22.05 12.86 25.09
#